data_dbc473315ff8478b43a48d8bd361cccd
#
_entry.id   dbc473315ff8478b43a48d8bd361cccd
#
_cell.length_a   1.000
_cell.length_b   1.000
_cell.length_c   1.000
_cell.angle_alpha   90.00
_cell.angle_beta   90.00
_cell.angle_gamma   90.00
#
_symmetry.space_group_name_H-M   'P 1'
#
loop_
_entity.id
_entity.type
_entity.pdbx_description
1 polymer ?
#
loop_
_entity_poly.entity_id
_entity_poly.type
_entity_poly.pdbx_seq_one_letter_code
_entity_poly.pdbx_strand_id
1 'polypeptide(L)'
;SREDHTLGNISLLVEYMRSGMEVRTVTDYGTFIPVSDTQSFASHPGQQVSIINFGAEGLKGEGLFYPLSDFSNWWQGTLNEATADEFTIHCTGEYLVFLAY
;
A
#
# COMPACT_ATOMS: atom_id res chain seq x y z
N SER A 1 -2.22 21.09 0.89
CA SER A 1 -3.40 20.27 1.16
C SER A 1 -2.99 18.94 1.75
N ARG A 2 -3.97 18.19 2.25
CA ARG A 2 -3.75 16.85 2.81
C ARG A 2 -3.11 15.92 1.78
N GLU A 3 -3.55 16.00 0.54
CA GLU A 3 -3.07 15.15 -0.55
C GLU A 3 -1.61 15.45 -0.87
N ASP A 4 -1.21 16.70 -0.85
CA ASP A 4 0.17 17.10 -1.11
C ASP A 4 1.11 16.57 -0.03
N HIS A 5 0.70 16.65 1.24
CA HIS A 5 1.48 16.09 2.34
C HIS A 5 1.62 14.58 2.21
N THR A 6 0.55 13.90 1.81
CA THR A 6 0.56 12.46 1.61
C THR A 6 1.55 12.07 0.51
N LEU A 7 1.54 12.76 -0.63
CA LEU A 7 2.45 12.49 -1.73
C LEU A 7 3.91 12.75 -1.34
N GLY A 8 4.16 13.81 -0.57
CA GLY A 8 5.51 14.10 -0.07
C GLY A 8 6.03 13.00 0.84
N ASN A 9 5.19 12.49 1.74
CA ASN A 9 5.54 11.39 2.63
C ASN A 9 5.81 10.09 1.85
N ILE A 10 5.02 9.82 0.82
CA ILE A 10 5.21 8.65 -0.04
C ILE A 10 6.56 8.70 -0.74
N SER A 11 6.93 9.84 -1.31
CA SER A 11 8.22 10.01 -1.97
C SER A 11 9.39 9.73 -1.02
N LEU A 12 9.31 10.21 0.20
CA LEU A 12 10.33 9.99 1.22
C LEU A 12 10.43 8.52 1.60
N LEU A 13 9.30 7.84 1.77
CA LEU A 13 9.26 6.42 2.12
C LEU A 13 9.86 5.56 1.01
N VAL A 14 9.62 5.91 -0.25
CA VAL A 14 10.21 5.22 -1.40
C VAL A 14 11.74 5.28 -1.33
N GLU A 15 12.30 6.45 -1.04
CA GLU A 15 13.75 6.60 -0.91
C GLU A 15 14.30 5.72 0.21
N TYR A 16 13.65 5.69 1.36
CA TYR A 16 14.05 4.85 2.49
C TYR A 16 13.97 3.36 2.13
N MET A 17 12.91 2.95 1.45
CA MET A 17 12.73 1.57 1.03
C MET A 17 13.84 1.13 0.07
N ARG A 18 14.20 1.98 -0.89
CA ARG A 18 15.28 1.70 -1.85
C ARG A 18 16.64 1.63 -1.18
N SER A 19 16.83 2.31 -0.07
CA SER A 19 18.08 2.23 0.70
C SER A 19 18.14 1.03 1.64
N GLY A 20 17.10 0.17 1.64
CA GLY A 20 17.06 -1.04 2.45
C GLY A 20 16.52 -0.84 3.86
N MET A 21 15.96 0.33 4.14
CA MET A 21 15.38 0.62 5.46
C MET A 21 13.90 0.29 5.48
N GLU A 22 13.45 -0.39 6.54
CA GLU A 22 12.02 -0.59 6.78
C GLU A 22 11.52 0.54 7.66
N VAL A 23 10.59 1.33 7.13
CA VAL A 23 10.01 2.46 7.87
C VAL A 23 8.50 2.37 7.80
N ARG A 24 7.88 2.26 8.98
CA ARG A 24 6.43 2.38 9.10
C ARG A 24 6.13 3.77 9.61
N THR A 25 5.33 4.53 8.88
CA THR A 25 4.98 5.90 9.24
C THR A 25 3.52 5.99 9.65
N VAL A 26 3.28 6.42 10.88
CA VAL A 26 1.93 6.65 11.40
C VAL A 26 1.59 8.12 11.25
N THR A 27 0.41 8.39 10.70
CA THR A 27 -0.12 9.74 10.53
C THR A 27 -1.47 9.87 11.23
N ASP A 28 -2.06 11.07 11.22
CA ASP A 28 -3.39 11.30 11.77
C ASP A 28 -4.48 10.58 10.98
N TYR A 29 -4.20 10.11 9.78
CA TYR A 29 -5.17 9.50 8.87
C TYR A 29 -5.00 8.01 8.70
N GLY A 30 -3.85 7.47 9.03
CA GLY A 30 -3.55 6.06 8.85
C GLY A 30 -2.07 5.76 8.93
N THR A 31 -1.68 4.59 8.43
CA THR A 31 -0.31 4.11 8.50
C THR A 31 0.21 3.78 7.11
N PHE A 32 1.40 4.28 6.77
CA PHE A 32 2.14 3.91 5.57
C PHE A 32 3.11 2.79 5.88
N ILE A 33 3.10 1.73 5.08
CA ILE A 33 3.95 0.55 5.28
C ILE A 33 4.67 0.23 3.97
N PRO A 34 6.00 0.45 3.88
CA PRO A 34 6.78 -0.04 2.75
C PRO A 34 6.88 -1.57 2.83
N VAL A 35 6.66 -2.25 1.73
CA VAL A 35 6.59 -3.71 1.68
C VAL A 35 7.32 -4.24 0.47
N SER A 36 7.92 -5.41 0.61
CA SER A 36 8.50 -6.16 -0.50
C SER A 36 7.87 -7.54 -0.55
N ASP A 37 7.53 -7.98 -1.76
CA ASP A 37 7.02 -9.32 -2.04
C ASP A 37 5.67 -9.60 -1.36
N THR A 38 5.26 -10.87 -1.33
CA THR A 38 3.97 -11.27 -0.76
C THR A 38 3.90 -11.02 0.73
N GLN A 39 2.82 -10.37 1.18
CA GLN A 39 2.62 -10.03 2.58
C GLN A 39 1.12 -9.99 2.92
N SER A 40 0.81 -10.41 4.15
CA SER A 40 -0.55 -10.29 4.71
C SER A 40 -0.61 -9.17 5.72
N PHE A 41 -1.77 -8.54 5.84
CA PHE A 41 -2.00 -7.39 6.72
C PHE A 41 -3.28 -7.57 7.51
N ALA A 42 -3.24 -7.23 8.80
CA ALA A 42 -4.43 -7.13 9.61
C ALA A 42 -5.28 -5.95 9.13
N SER A 43 -6.58 -6.13 9.08
CA SER A 43 -7.52 -5.12 8.60
C SER A 43 -8.87 -5.29 9.28
N HIS A 44 -9.84 -4.49 8.85
CA HIS A 44 -11.25 -4.67 9.21
C HIS A 44 -12.11 -4.40 7.98
N PRO A 45 -13.29 -5.02 7.86
CA PRO A 45 -14.17 -4.77 6.72
C PRO A 45 -14.51 -3.27 6.62
N GLY A 46 -14.41 -2.73 5.41
CA GLY A 46 -14.66 -1.32 5.15
C GLY A 46 -13.44 -0.42 5.32
N GLN A 47 -12.30 -0.94 5.79
CA GLN A 47 -11.10 -0.14 5.92
C GLN A 47 -10.58 0.28 4.55
N GLN A 48 -10.32 1.56 4.37
CA GLN A 48 -9.72 2.05 3.13
C GLN A 48 -8.26 1.64 3.05
N VAL A 49 -7.89 1.05 1.92
CA VAL A 49 -6.54 0.57 1.64
C VAL A 49 -6.09 1.18 0.33
N SER A 50 -4.90 1.75 0.30
CA SER A 50 -4.29 2.26 -0.93
C SER A 50 -2.98 1.55 -1.15
N ILE A 51 -2.74 1.11 -2.39
CA ILE A 51 -1.52 0.41 -2.77
C ILE A 51 -0.85 1.19 -3.86
N ILE A 52 0.41 1.53 -3.66
CA ILE A 52 1.21 2.30 -4.60
C ILE A 52 2.35 1.42 -5.06
N ASN A 53 2.36 1.08 -6.35
CA ASN A 53 3.33 0.16 -6.93
C ASN A 53 4.62 0.89 -7.31
N PHE A 54 5.75 0.38 -6.83
CA PHE A 54 7.08 0.89 -7.14
C PHE A 54 7.96 -0.16 -7.81
N GLY A 55 7.38 -0.97 -8.66
CA GLY A 55 8.12 -1.98 -9.38
C GLY A 55 7.72 -3.41 -9.05
N ALA A 56 6.67 -3.60 -8.26
CA ALA A 56 6.15 -4.94 -7.99
C ALA A 56 5.46 -5.49 -9.24
N GLU A 57 5.59 -6.79 -9.44
CA GLU A 57 5.00 -7.52 -10.56
C GLU A 57 4.15 -8.68 -10.06
N GLY A 58 3.15 -9.05 -10.84
CA GLY A 58 2.25 -10.15 -10.53
C GLY A 58 1.28 -9.83 -9.40
N LEU A 59 0.90 -8.57 -9.25
CA LEU A 59 0.03 -8.13 -8.15
C LEU A 59 -1.33 -8.81 -8.19
N LYS A 60 -1.65 -9.51 -7.09
CA LYS A 60 -2.95 -10.11 -6.84
C LYS A 60 -3.35 -9.88 -5.41
N GLY A 61 -4.62 -9.64 -5.17
CA GLY A 61 -5.13 -9.37 -3.84
C GLY A 61 -6.15 -10.40 -3.37
N GLU A 62 -6.14 -10.70 -2.08
CA GLU A 62 -7.17 -11.46 -1.40
C GLU A 62 -7.67 -10.61 -0.24
N GLY A 63 -8.99 -10.56 -0.05
CA GLY A 63 -9.60 -9.75 0.99
C GLY A 63 -9.72 -8.27 0.66
N LEU A 64 -9.63 -7.91 -0.62
CA LEU A 64 -9.82 -6.56 -1.12
C LEU A 64 -11.02 -6.48 -2.05
N PHE A 65 -11.72 -5.35 -2.02
CA PHE A 65 -12.94 -5.14 -2.80
C PHE A 65 -12.64 -5.09 -4.31
N TYR A 66 -11.58 -4.38 -4.69
CA TYR A 66 -11.18 -4.27 -6.09
C TYR A 66 -9.99 -5.17 -6.38
N PRO A 67 -9.99 -5.90 -7.51
CA PRO A 67 -8.86 -6.74 -7.87
C PRO A 67 -7.61 -5.90 -8.13
N LEU A 68 -6.46 -6.48 -7.82
CA LEU A 68 -5.16 -5.85 -8.11
C LEU A 68 -4.64 -6.34 -9.45
N SER A 69 -3.84 -5.49 -10.09
CA SER A 69 -3.13 -5.82 -11.33
C SER A 69 -1.80 -5.07 -11.32
N ASP A 70 -0.96 -5.34 -12.30
CA ASP A 70 0.29 -4.59 -12.47
C ASP A 70 -0.06 -3.23 -13.03
N PHE A 71 -0.07 -2.23 -12.14
CA PHE A 71 -0.51 -0.89 -12.49
C PHE A 71 0.52 -0.19 -13.40
N SER A 72 0.03 0.47 -14.45
CA SER A 72 0.88 1.30 -15.29
C SER A 72 1.16 2.67 -14.67
N ASN A 73 0.33 3.10 -13.73
CA ASN A 73 0.48 4.35 -13.01
C ASN A 73 0.30 4.12 -11.52
N TRP A 74 1.05 4.87 -10.70
CA TRP A 74 1.06 4.68 -9.26
C TRP A 74 -0.29 4.88 -8.58
N TRP A 75 -1.15 5.74 -9.14
CA TRP A 75 -2.46 6.06 -8.54
C TRP A 75 -3.52 4.99 -8.77
N GLN A 76 -3.28 4.00 -9.62
CA GLN A 76 -4.30 2.99 -9.96
C GLN A 76 -4.67 2.07 -8.79
N GLY A 77 -3.80 1.94 -7.81
CA GLY A 77 -4.05 1.13 -6.61
C GLY A 77 -4.63 1.91 -5.44
N THR A 78 -4.89 3.20 -5.60
CA THR A 78 -5.48 3.99 -4.52
C THR A 78 -6.98 3.72 -4.44
N LEU A 79 -7.59 3.99 -3.28
CA LEU A 79 -9.03 3.85 -3.04
C LEU A 79 -9.56 2.40 -3.08
N ASN A 80 -8.75 1.44 -2.67
CA ASN A 80 -9.24 0.08 -2.45
C ASN A 80 -9.82 -0.02 -1.02
N GLU A 81 -10.44 -1.16 -0.72
CA GLU A 81 -11.13 -1.36 0.55
C GLU A 81 -10.96 -2.81 1.00
N ALA A 82 -10.67 -3.01 2.28
CA ALA A 82 -10.61 -4.35 2.84
C ALA A 82 -12.02 -4.90 3.03
N THR A 83 -12.20 -6.20 2.74
CA THR A 83 -13.49 -6.87 2.87
C THR A 83 -13.52 -7.84 4.04
N ALA A 84 -12.42 -8.00 4.77
CA ALA A 84 -12.26 -8.98 5.83
C ALA A 84 -11.32 -8.44 6.92
N ASP A 85 -11.07 -9.26 7.95
CA ASP A 85 -10.15 -8.91 9.03
C ASP A 85 -8.68 -9.05 8.64
N GLU A 86 -8.41 -9.57 7.47
CA GLU A 86 -7.08 -9.72 6.91
C GLU A 86 -7.16 -9.61 5.39
N PHE A 87 -6.15 -9.02 4.79
CA PHE A 87 -5.98 -9.10 3.33
C PHE A 87 -4.54 -9.47 3.02
N THR A 88 -4.34 -10.07 1.84
CA THR A 88 -3.02 -10.52 1.38
C THR A 88 -2.74 -9.94 0.01
N ILE A 89 -1.52 -9.46 -0.18
CA ILE A 89 -1.04 -9.00 -1.47
C ILE A 89 0.04 -9.98 -1.93
N HIS A 90 -0.19 -10.60 -3.09
CA HIS A 90 0.77 -11.51 -3.72
C HIS A 90 1.49 -10.76 -4.82
N CYS A 91 2.80 -10.73 -4.78
CA CYS A 91 3.62 -10.09 -5.82
C CYS A 91 5.10 -10.38 -5.62
N THR A 92 5.90 -9.90 -6.56
CA THR A 92 7.36 -9.86 -6.46
C THR A 92 7.79 -8.42 -6.67
N GLY A 93 8.53 -7.85 -5.73
CA GLY A 93 9.02 -6.47 -5.80
C GLY A 93 8.43 -5.56 -4.75
N GLU A 94 8.69 -4.27 -4.91
CA GLU A 94 8.42 -3.27 -3.88
C GLU A 94 7.14 -2.47 -4.13
N TYR A 95 6.41 -2.19 -3.06
CA TYR A 95 5.20 -1.39 -3.08
C TYR A 95 4.98 -0.73 -1.73
N LEU A 96 4.07 0.23 -1.68
CA LEU A 96 3.68 0.92 -0.46
C LEU A 96 2.21 0.67 -0.19
N VAL A 97 1.88 0.36 1.06
CA VAL A 97 0.49 0.19 1.50
C VAL A 97 0.15 1.32 2.46
N PHE A 98 -0.99 1.95 2.24
CA PHE A 98 -1.58 2.88 3.20
C PHE A 98 -2.86 2.28 3.77
N LEU A 99 -2.90 2.16 5.10
CA LEU A 99 -4.08 1.68 5.84
C LEU A 99 -4.70 2.86 6.56
N ALA A 100 -5.89 3.29 6.11
CA ALA A 100 -6.64 4.33 6.80
C ALA A 100 -7.21 3.78 8.12
N TYR A 101 -7.42 4.65 9.08
CA TYR A 101 -8.06 4.27 10.34
C TYR A 101 -9.54 3.96 10.18
#